data_0f2ea85ef0de0039cf7b246a4d62f789
#
_entry.id   0f2ea85ef0de0039cf7b246a4d62f789
#
_cell.length_a   1.000
_cell.length_b   1.000
_cell.length_c   1.000
_cell.angle_alpha   90.00
_cell.angle_beta   90.00
_cell.angle_gamma   90.00
#
_symmetry.space_group_name_H-M   'P 1'
#
loop_
_entity.id
_entity.type
_entity.pdbx_description
1 polymer ?
#
loop_
_entity_poly.entity_id
_entity_poly.type
_entity_poly.pdbx_seq_one_letter_code
_entity_poly.pdbx_strand_id
1 'polypeptide(L)'
;MADETSEALLSLYDNAPLNARYWVSFAIAAGVLVLDFFDFFLIAFVMSAIGPEWHLTYGQGALILYGAGVGAIVGSLVSGSLGDVFGRKALAVIGTLICGVCAGSIGLLPQGAWVGLAVLRFLVGFGLAAGVTPVLPMVVEQTPTRWRTGITSFFVVFASAGTLLATFTSATLLHALGWRGVAMTGFFAIIVGLLVWAFVPESARWLTAKGRFAEARASVARQLGLPLSSVPLPTRRPSATPRANLGELFSVNPRLFWQTLLIWGGSASAVYGYILWGPTIIAMALQVEPAVAARYFLIVSASGVTGKILVSFIAPRLGRRAVGVAFGLLAGIGLGLAGYFSGALIGGFPIFVVLVAASAFFAEGGFSNLAPYTVEQYGVSLGSRSSGLGQAANGVGKILGPLALALLAGSDNIISPKATADAVFPAFVFLAVTMLAVALAFAFLGVETHGKQIALSHAAE
;
A
#
# COMPACT_ATOMS: atom_id res chain seq x y z
N MET A 1 -29.45 20.98 -18.09
CA MET A 1 -29.77 21.26 -16.70
C MET A 1 -29.25 20.08 -15.87
N ALA A 2 -28.10 20.25 -15.23
CA ALA A 2 -27.59 19.29 -14.25
C ALA A 2 -28.63 19.19 -13.12
N ASP A 3 -28.67 18.05 -12.45
CA ASP A 3 -29.65 17.78 -11.42
C ASP A 3 -29.31 18.61 -10.16
N GLU A 4 -29.83 19.80 -10.07
CA GLU A 4 -29.62 20.75 -8.95
C GLU A 4 -29.89 20.09 -7.59
N THR A 5 -30.77 19.09 -7.52
CA THR A 5 -31.13 18.42 -6.25
C THR A 5 -30.08 17.38 -5.83
N SER A 6 -29.46 16.65 -6.77
CA SER A 6 -28.37 15.73 -6.46
C SER A 6 -27.09 16.47 -6.10
N GLU A 7 -26.79 17.57 -6.79
CA GLU A 7 -25.67 18.45 -6.45
C GLU A 7 -25.88 19.12 -5.10
N ALA A 8 -27.13 19.62 -4.83
CA ALA A 8 -27.49 20.20 -3.55
C ALA A 8 -27.34 19.23 -2.38
N LEU A 9 -27.68 17.93 -2.56
CA LEU A 9 -27.45 16.90 -1.55
C LEU A 9 -25.95 16.73 -1.25
N LEU A 10 -25.13 16.60 -2.30
CA LEU A 10 -23.70 16.33 -2.15
C LEU A 10 -22.93 17.56 -1.68
N SER A 11 -23.35 18.77 -2.04
CA SER A 11 -22.76 20.03 -1.58
C SER A 11 -22.89 20.27 -0.07
N LEU A 12 -23.82 19.57 0.61
CA LEU A 12 -23.89 19.60 2.06
C LEU A 12 -22.61 19.11 2.73
N TYR A 13 -21.86 18.18 2.10
CA TYR A 13 -20.55 17.78 2.60
C TYR A 13 -19.49 18.88 2.46
N ASP A 14 -19.55 19.70 1.42
CA ASP A 14 -18.50 20.68 1.12
C ASP A 14 -18.36 21.77 2.19
N ASN A 15 -19.45 22.12 2.86
CA ASN A 15 -19.51 23.12 3.92
C ASN A 15 -19.76 22.53 5.32
N ALA A 16 -19.80 21.21 5.43
CA ALA A 16 -20.11 20.54 6.70
C ALA A 16 -19.01 20.76 7.75
N PRO A 17 -19.37 20.86 9.05
CA PRO A 17 -18.40 20.79 10.11
C PRO A 17 -17.85 19.37 10.26
N LEU A 18 -16.57 19.24 10.66
CA LEU A 18 -15.96 17.96 11.03
C LEU A 18 -16.51 17.52 12.40
N ASN A 19 -17.67 16.89 12.40
CA ASN A 19 -18.35 16.43 13.60
C ASN A 19 -17.79 15.10 14.14
N ALA A 20 -18.21 14.67 15.33
CA ALA A 20 -17.77 13.43 15.95
C ALA A 20 -18.08 12.18 15.07
N ARG A 21 -19.21 12.17 14.35
CA ARG A 21 -19.59 11.05 13.47
C ARG A 21 -18.64 10.94 12.28
N TYR A 22 -18.20 12.08 11.74
CA TYR A 22 -17.16 12.12 10.72
C TYR A 22 -15.86 11.48 11.23
N TRP A 23 -15.38 11.91 12.41
CA TRP A 23 -14.13 11.39 12.97
C TRP A 23 -14.21 9.90 13.32
N VAL A 24 -15.37 9.41 13.78
CA VAL A 24 -15.58 7.97 13.98
C VAL A 24 -15.50 7.21 12.65
N SER A 25 -16.20 7.67 11.60
CA SER A 25 -16.11 7.05 10.28
C SER A 25 -14.68 7.10 9.72
N PHE A 26 -14.00 8.22 9.88
CA PHE A 26 -12.60 8.41 9.47
C PHE A 26 -11.66 7.44 10.22
N ALA A 27 -11.77 7.35 11.54
CA ALA A 27 -10.92 6.47 12.35
C ALA A 27 -11.11 5.00 11.98
N ILE A 28 -12.35 4.56 11.73
CA ILE A 28 -12.65 3.18 11.29
C ILE A 28 -12.09 2.95 9.88
N ALA A 29 -12.25 3.90 8.96
CA ALA A 29 -11.68 3.84 7.63
C ALA A 29 -10.13 3.78 7.67
N ALA A 30 -9.50 4.59 8.53
CA ALA A 30 -8.06 4.55 8.78
C ALA A 30 -7.63 3.20 9.38
N GLY A 31 -8.46 2.61 10.24
CA GLY A 31 -8.26 1.25 10.77
C GLY A 31 -8.21 0.18 9.68
N VAL A 32 -9.07 0.27 8.65
CA VAL A 32 -9.01 -0.62 7.48
C VAL A 32 -7.67 -0.49 6.76
N LEU A 33 -7.19 0.75 6.55
CA LEU A 33 -5.90 0.98 5.89
C LEU A 33 -4.71 0.51 6.74
N VAL A 34 -4.76 0.71 8.06
CA VAL A 34 -3.74 0.17 8.99
C VAL A 34 -3.67 -1.34 8.89
N LEU A 35 -4.82 -2.02 8.90
CA LEU A 35 -4.87 -3.48 8.82
C LEU A 35 -4.43 -4.02 7.45
N ASP A 36 -4.71 -3.28 6.36
CA ASP A 36 -4.21 -3.64 5.03
C ASP A 36 -2.68 -3.77 5.05
N PHE A 37 -2.00 -2.75 5.51
CA PHE A 37 -0.53 -2.75 5.59
C PHE A 37 0.00 -3.66 6.69
N PHE A 38 -0.71 -3.80 7.81
CA PHE A 38 -0.37 -4.72 8.88
C PHE A 38 -0.33 -6.16 8.39
N ASP A 39 -1.44 -6.67 7.85
CA ASP A 39 -1.53 -8.05 7.39
C ASP A 39 -0.65 -8.33 6.18
N PHE A 40 -0.52 -7.34 5.27
CA PHE A 40 0.34 -7.50 4.11
C PHE A 40 1.80 -7.74 4.51
N PHE A 41 2.30 -7.03 5.52
CA PHE A 41 3.70 -7.13 5.95
C PHE A 41 3.96 -8.11 7.09
N LEU A 42 2.94 -8.46 7.89
CA LEU A 42 3.07 -9.42 8.99
C LEU A 42 3.65 -10.76 8.53
N ILE A 43 3.30 -11.21 7.32
CA ILE A 43 3.77 -12.47 6.75
C ILE A 43 5.29 -12.53 6.61
N ALA A 44 5.97 -11.42 6.43
CA ALA A 44 7.43 -11.38 6.32
C ALA A 44 8.11 -11.93 7.59
N PHE A 45 7.53 -11.61 8.74
CA PHE A 45 8.01 -12.08 10.05
C PHE A 45 7.59 -13.52 10.33
N VAL A 46 6.37 -13.89 9.94
CA VAL A 46 5.90 -15.28 10.01
C VAL A 46 6.78 -16.17 9.14
N MET A 47 7.15 -15.72 7.93
CA MET A 47 8.04 -16.47 7.02
C MET A 47 9.43 -16.68 7.60
N SER A 48 9.98 -15.73 8.37
CA SER A 48 11.29 -15.91 9.01
C SER A 48 11.32 -17.05 10.02
N ALA A 49 10.17 -17.40 10.60
CA ALA A 49 10.01 -18.54 11.50
C ALA A 49 9.63 -19.83 10.75
N ILE A 50 8.62 -19.77 9.87
CA ILE A 50 8.09 -20.94 9.15
C ILE A 50 9.08 -21.47 8.12
N GLY A 51 9.82 -20.61 7.44
CA GLY A 51 10.72 -20.99 6.35
C GLY A 51 11.68 -22.14 6.73
N PRO A 52 12.48 -21.97 7.79
CA PRO A 52 13.34 -23.02 8.30
C PRO A 52 12.58 -24.17 8.96
N GLU A 53 11.52 -23.88 9.74
CA GLU A 53 10.74 -24.90 10.46
C GLU A 53 10.06 -25.90 9.52
N TRP A 54 9.56 -25.43 8.39
CA TRP A 54 8.89 -26.28 7.39
C TRP A 54 9.79 -26.69 6.23
N HIS A 55 11.08 -26.39 6.31
CA HIS A 55 12.08 -26.65 5.24
C HIS A 55 11.62 -26.13 3.87
N LEU A 56 11.05 -24.92 3.84
CA LEU A 56 10.55 -24.33 2.60
C LEU A 56 11.71 -24.00 1.65
N THR A 57 11.47 -24.18 0.35
CA THR A 57 12.37 -23.64 -0.67
C THR A 57 12.14 -22.13 -0.86
N TYR A 58 13.11 -21.42 -1.44
CA TYR A 58 12.95 -20.00 -1.79
C TYR A 58 11.79 -19.77 -2.75
N GLY A 59 11.54 -20.69 -3.69
CA GLY A 59 10.41 -20.64 -4.60
C GLY A 59 9.07 -20.74 -3.88
N GLN A 60 8.92 -21.68 -2.93
CA GLN A 60 7.73 -21.82 -2.10
C GLN A 60 7.51 -20.57 -1.23
N GLY A 61 8.59 -20.05 -0.62
CA GLY A 61 8.57 -18.81 0.15
C GLY A 61 8.13 -17.61 -0.67
N ALA A 62 8.64 -17.48 -1.89
CA ALA A 62 8.24 -16.42 -2.80
C ALA A 62 6.76 -16.49 -3.15
N LEU A 63 6.24 -17.70 -3.49
CA LEU A 63 4.81 -17.92 -3.76
C LEU A 63 3.91 -17.45 -2.61
N ILE A 64 4.32 -17.74 -1.38
CA ILE A 64 3.62 -17.29 -0.18
C ILE A 64 3.69 -15.76 -0.05
N LEU A 65 4.87 -15.16 -0.21
CA LEU A 65 5.09 -13.73 -0.01
C LEU A 65 4.37 -12.86 -1.06
N TYR A 66 4.47 -13.21 -2.35
CA TYR A 66 3.79 -12.45 -3.39
C TYR A 66 2.35 -12.88 -3.65
N GLY A 67 1.91 -14.02 -3.08
CA GLY A 67 0.54 -14.52 -3.23
C GLY A 67 -0.52 -13.46 -2.91
N ALA A 68 -0.32 -12.66 -1.84
CA ALA A 68 -1.18 -11.54 -1.53
C ALA A 68 -1.12 -10.42 -2.59
N GLY A 69 0.02 -10.20 -3.23
CA GLY A 69 0.14 -9.25 -4.35
C GLY A 69 -0.72 -9.66 -5.54
N VAL A 70 -0.68 -10.94 -5.93
CA VAL A 70 -1.52 -11.50 -6.99
C VAL A 70 -3.01 -11.40 -6.61
N GLY A 71 -3.35 -11.80 -5.38
CA GLY A 71 -4.70 -11.67 -4.83
C GLY A 71 -5.21 -10.24 -4.87
N ALA A 72 -4.36 -9.27 -4.53
CA ALA A 72 -4.70 -7.84 -4.55
C ALA A 72 -4.99 -7.32 -5.98
N ILE A 73 -4.25 -7.78 -6.99
CA ILE A 73 -4.54 -7.42 -8.39
C ILE A 73 -5.93 -7.94 -8.78
N VAL A 74 -6.22 -9.21 -8.54
CA VAL A 74 -7.53 -9.80 -8.84
C VAL A 74 -8.63 -9.12 -8.03
N GLY A 75 -8.41 -8.91 -6.72
CA GLY A 75 -9.34 -8.25 -5.81
C GLY A 75 -9.69 -6.83 -6.25
N SER A 76 -8.70 -6.04 -6.68
CA SER A 76 -8.94 -4.66 -7.15
C SER A 76 -9.73 -4.60 -8.46
N LEU A 77 -9.46 -5.51 -9.41
CA LEU A 77 -10.21 -5.61 -10.66
C LEU A 77 -11.66 -6.01 -10.44
N VAL A 78 -11.88 -6.99 -9.56
CA VAL A 78 -13.21 -7.49 -9.22
C VAL A 78 -13.97 -6.45 -8.38
N SER A 79 -13.32 -5.80 -7.43
CA SER A 79 -13.97 -4.82 -6.56
C SER A 79 -14.43 -3.57 -7.30
N GLY A 80 -13.72 -3.15 -8.35
CA GLY A 80 -14.15 -2.04 -9.19
C GLY A 80 -15.53 -2.28 -9.82
N SER A 81 -15.77 -3.48 -10.36
CA SER A 81 -17.05 -3.85 -10.94
C SER A 81 -18.11 -4.21 -9.90
N LEU A 82 -17.73 -4.94 -8.84
CA LEU A 82 -18.66 -5.31 -7.77
C LEU A 82 -19.08 -4.12 -6.90
N GLY A 83 -18.21 -3.11 -6.73
CA GLY A 83 -18.51 -1.89 -6.00
C GLY A 83 -19.62 -1.07 -6.64
N ASP A 84 -19.68 -1.10 -7.96
CA ASP A 84 -20.77 -0.48 -8.69
C ASP A 84 -22.10 -1.23 -8.49
N VAL A 85 -22.07 -2.54 -8.24
CA VAL A 85 -23.28 -3.37 -8.06
C VAL A 85 -23.76 -3.37 -6.61
N PHE A 86 -22.89 -3.74 -5.69
CA PHE A 86 -23.25 -4.03 -4.28
C PHE A 86 -23.09 -2.81 -3.34
N GLY A 87 -22.35 -1.80 -3.74
CA GLY A 87 -22.04 -0.63 -2.92
C GLY A 87 -20.63 -0.66 -2.33
N ARG A 88 -20.15 0.52 -1.98
CA ARG A 88 -18.77 0.69 -1.48
C ARG A 88 -18.60 0.15 -0.07
N LYS A 89 -19.60 0.41 0.80
CA LYS A 89 -19.60 -0.10 2.18
C LYS A 89 -19.62 -1.63 2.22
N ALA A 90 -20.49 -2.26 1.40
CA ALA A 90 -20.59 -3.71 1.37
C ALA A 90 -19.25 -4.36 0.99
N LEU A 91 -18.56 -3.84 0.00
CA LEU A 91 -17.22 -4.33 -0.38
C LEU A 91 -16.18 -4.09 0.71
N ALA A 92 -16.18 -2.91 1.33
CA ALA A 92 -15.28 -2.63 2.45
C ALA A 92 -15.47 -3.65 3.58
N VAL A 93 -16.70 -3.98 3.92
CA VAL A 93 -17.01 -4.99 4.96
C VAL A 93 -16.57 -6.38 4.52
N ILE A 94 -17.04 -6.85 3.36
CA ILE A 94 -16.79 -8.23 2.90
C ILE A 94 -15.29 -8.43 2.70
N GLY A 95 -14.59 -7.48 2.07
CA GLY A 95 -13.16 -7.58 1.85
C GLY A 95 -12.37 -7.63 3.16
N THR A 96 -12.69 -6.78 4.13
CA THR A 96 -12.03 -6.80 5.45
C THR A 96 -12.32 -8.08 6.22
N LEU A 97 -13.54 -8.63 6.14
CA LEU A 97 -13.89 -9.92 6.76
C LEU A 97 -13.14 -11.09 6.11
N ILE A 98 -13.08 -11.15 4.77
CA ILE A 98 -12.29 -12.18 4.06
C ILE A 98 -10.83 -12.10 4.49
N CYS A 99 -10.26 -10.90 4.51
CA CYS A 99 -8.88 -10.70 4.99
C CYS A 99 -8.70 -11.24 6.40
N GLY A 100 -9.54 -10.81 7.36
CA GLY A 100 -9.40 -11.20 8.77
C GLY A 100 -9.54 -12.70 9.00
N VAL A 101 -10.55 -13.34 8.37
CA VAL A 101 -10.73 -14.79 8.46
C VAL A 101 -9.52 -15.53 7.87
N CYS A 102 -9.09 -15.16 6.67
CA CYS A 102 -7.98 -15.84 6.00
C CYS A 102 -6.64 -15.59 6.69
N ALA A 103 -6.35 -14.36 7.12
CA ALA A 103 -5.11 -14.02 7.81
C ALA A 103 -4.98 -14.73 9.16
N GLY A 104 -6.03 -14.68 9.97
CA GLY A 104 -6.06 -15.37 11.26
C GLY A 104 -5.98 -16.89 11.13
N SER A 105 -6.61 -17.47 10.09
CA SER A 105 -6.59 -18.91 9.82
C SER A 105 -5.21 -19.44 9.45
N ILE A 106 -4.27 -18.57 9.05
CA ILE A 106 -2.85 -18.97 8.84
C ILE A 106 -2.29 -19.62 10.09
N GLY A 107 -2.59 -19.09 11.29
CA GLY A 107 -2.13 -19.64 12.56
C GLY A 107 -2.68 -21.04 12.89
N LEU A 108 -3.74 -21.48 12.22
CA LEU A 108 -4.39 -22.80 12.42
C LEU A 108 -3.86 -23.87 11.46
N LEU A 109 -2.99 -23.51 10.50
CA LEU A 109 -2.47 -24.46 9.52
C LEU A 109 -1.61 -25.56 10.17
N PRO A 110 -1.76 -26.82 9.72
CA PRO A 110 -0.86 -27.88 10.12
C PRO A 110 0.55 -27.64 9.59
N GLN A 111 1.54 -28.30 10.22
CA GLN A 111 2.94 -28.20 9.83
C GLN A 111 3.13 -28.67 8.38
N GLY A 112 3.92 -27.92 7.60
CA GLY A 112 4.21 -28.24 6.20
C GLY A 112 3.12 -27.90 5.18
N ALA A 113 1.97 -27.33 5.60
CA ALA A 113 0.85 -26.98 4.71
C ALA A 113 1.09 -25.70 3.89
N TRP A 114 2.24 -25.60 3.22
CA TRP A 114 2.64 -24.39 2.49
C TRP A 114 1.68 -24.02 1.35
N VAL A 115 1.04 -25.00 0.68
CA VAL A 115 0.04 -24.73 -0.36
C VAL A 115 -1.18 -24.06 0.26
N GLY A 116 -1.67 -24.54 1.41
CA GLY A 116 -2.76 -23.91 2.15
C GLY A 116 -2.41 -22.48 2.55
N LEU A 117 -1.17 -22.26 3.00
CA LEU A 117 -0.67 -20.93 3.33
C LEU A 117 -0.64 -20.00 2.10
N ALA A 118 -0.17 -20.47 0.94
CA ALA A 118 -0.16 -19.69 -0.29
C ALA A 118 -1.59 -19.32 -0.77
N VAL A 119 -2.54 -20.25 -0.66
CA VAL A 119 -3.96 -19.99 -0.96
C VAL A 119 -4.55 -18.96 0.00
N LEU A 120 -4.32 -19.10 1.31
CA LEU A 120 -4.78 -18.11 2.28
C LEU A 120 -4.16 -16.75 2.02
N ARG A 121 -2.89 -16.66 1.66
CA ARG A 121 -2.22 -15.41 1.27
C ARG A 121 -2.84 -14.75 0.05
N PHE A 122 -3.19 -15.54 -0.97
CA PHE A 122 -3.96 -15.04 -2.12
C PHE A 122 -5.31 -14.45 -1.69
N LEU A 123 -6.07 -15.16 -0.86
CA LEU A 123 -7.36 -14.70 -0.35
C LEU A 123 -7.23 -13.47 0.56
N VAL A 124 -6.19 -13.40 1.39
CA VAL A 124 -5.85 -12.19 2.17
C VAL A 124 -5.66 -11.00 1.24
N GLY A 125 -4.81 -11.12 0.21
CA GLY A 125 -4.58 -10.04 -0.74
C GLY A 125 -5.84 -9.63 -1.50
N PHE A 126 -6.67 -10.59 -1.92
CA PHE A 126 -7.97 -10.34 -2.53
C PHE A 126 -8.87 -9.54 -1.58
N GLY A 127 -9.00 -9.98 -0.33
CA GLY A 127 -9.81 -9.31 0.70
C GLY A 127 -9.31 -7.90 1.01
N LEU A 128 -7.98 -7.72 1.15
CA LEU A 128 -7.34 -6.42 1.39
C LEU A 128 -7.69 -5.42 0.29
N ALA A 129 -7.48 -5.80 -0.97
CA ALA A 129 -7.77 -4.91 -2.09
C ALA A 129 -9.26 -4.61 -2.23
N ALA A 130 -10.13 -5.61 -2.05
CA ALA A 130 -11.57 -5.42 -2.07
C ALA A 130 -12.04 -4.51 -0.92
N GLY A 131 -11.41 -4.62 0.25
CA GLY A 131 -11.73 -3.81 1.43
C GLY A 131 -11.27 -2.36 1.33
N VAL A 132 -10.01 -2.12 0.92
CA VAL A 132 -9.39 -0.78 0.90
C VAL A 132 -9.79 0.06 -0.31
N THR A 133 -9.97 -0.56 -1.48
CA THR A 133 -10.29 0.18 -2.73
C THR A 133 -11.48 1.14 -2.58
N PRO A 134 -12.61 0.77 -1.95
CA PRO A 134 -13.74 1.68 -1.79
C PRO A 134 -13.55 2.71 -0.66
N VAL A 135 -12.65 2.48 0.29
CA VAL A 135 -12.54 3.27 1.51
C VAL A 135 -11.99 4.67 1.26
N LEU A 136 -10.92 4.81 0.47
CA LEU A 136 -10.35 6.12 0.17
C LEU A 136 -11.34 7.04 -0.57
N PRO A 137 -12.04 6.61 -1.63
CA PRO A 137 -13.11 7.40 -2.22
C PRO A 137 -14.20 7.81 -1.23
N MET A 138 -14.60 6.92 -0.31
CA MET A 138 -15.61 7.25 0.71
C MET A 138 -15.12 8.36 1.65
N VAL A 139 -13.86 8.30 2.09
CA VAL A 139 -13.24 9.37 2.92
C VAL A 139 -13.19 10.69 2.14
N VAL A 140 -12.78 10.67 0.88
CA VAL A 140 -12.72 11.87 0.02
C VAL A 140 -14.11 12.52 -0.14
N GLU A 141 -15.14 11.72 -0.37
CA GLU A 141 -16.51 12.19 -0.58
C GLU A 141 -17.13 12.80 0.67
N GLN A 142 -16.82 12.24 1.84
CA GLN A 142 -17.35 12.70 3.12
C GLN A 142 -16.59 13.90 3.71
N THR A 143 -15.40 14.22 3.15
CA THR A 143 -14.56 15.27 3.67
C THR A 143 -14.90 16.63 3.04
N PRO A 144 -15.14 17.69 3.85
CA PRO A 144 -15.42 19.04 3.36
C PRO A 144 -14.29 19.55 2.47
N THR A 145 -14.64 20.29 1.41
CA THR A 145 -13.70 20.72 0.36
C THR A 145 -12.47 21.43 0.91
N ARG A 146 -12.65 22.31 1.89
CA ARG A 146 -11.54 23.07 2.50
C ARG A 146 -10.51 22.20 3.22
N TRP A 147 -10.89 21.03 3.74
CA TRP A 147 -10.03 20.12 4.49
C TRP A 147 -9.59 18.89 3.67
N ARG A 148 -10.19 18.69 2.50
CA ARG A 148 -10.07 17.45 1.70
C ARG A 148 -8.63 17.05 1.43
N THR A 149 -7.80 17.97 0.91
CA THR A 149 -6.39 17.69 0.60
C THR A 149 -5.59 17.32 1.84
N GLY A 150 -5.73 18.06 2.94
CA GLY A 150 -5.01 17.80 4.17
C GLY A 150 -5.41 16.46 4.82
N ILE A 151 -6.71 16.21 4.93
CA ILE A 151 -7.24 15.00 5.57
C ILE A 151 -6.95 13.76 4.73
N THR A 152 -7.06 13.82 3.41
CA THR A 152 -6.73 12.67 2.54
C THR A 152 -5.23 12.36 2.54
N SER A 153 -4.37 13.37 2.61
CA SER A 153 -2.93 13.16 2.78
C SER A 153 -2.62 12.56 4.16
N PHE A 154 -3.27 13.05 5.22
CA PHE A 154 -3.15 12.48 6.57
C PHE A 154 -3.65 11.04 6.63
N PHE A 155 -4.73 10.70 5.92
CA PHE A 155 -5.25 9.34 5.85
C PHE A 155 -4.20 8.34 5.36
N VAL A 156 -3.42 8.71 4.33
CA VAL A 156 -2.38 7.81 3.75
C VAL A 156 -1.25 7.52 4.74
N VAL A 157 -1.00 8.39 5.73
CA VAL A 157 0.01 8.15 6.78
C VAL A 157 -0.30 6.89 7.59
N PHE A 158 -1.58 6.53 7.75
CA PHE A 158 -1.99 5.32 8.47
C PHE A 158 -1.49 4.03 7.81
N ALA A 159 -1.20 4.03 6.52
CA ALA A 159 -0.52 2.91 5.86
C ALA A 159 0.84 2.60 6.52
N SER A 160 1.62 3.64 6.84
CA SER A 160 2.90 3.48 7.52
C SER A 160 2.75 3.00 8.97
N ALA A 161 1.68 3.42 9.65
CA ALA A 161 1.34 2.92 10.98
C ALA A 161 1.08 1.40 10.95
N GLY A 162 0.43 0.88 9.89
CA GLY A 162 0.21 -0.56 9.70
C GLY A 162 1.53 -1.34 9.59
N THR A 163 2.49 -0.86 8.80
CA THR A 163 3.82 -1.48 8.68
C THR A 163 4.58 -1.50 10.01
N LEU A 164 4.57 -0.38 10.74
CA LEU A 164 5.19 -0.30 12.07
C LEU A 164 4.51 -1.24 13.07
N LEU A 165 3.18 -1.30 13.04
CA LEU A 165 2.41 -2.18 13.92
C LEU A 165 2.74 -3.66 13.66
N ALA A 166 2.86 -4.08 12.38
CA ALA A 166 3.26 -5.44 12.02
C ALA A 166 4.65 -5.78 12.58
N THR A 167 5.60 -4.87 12.42
CA THR A 167 6.97 -5.05 12.91
C THR A 167 7.00 -5.08 14.45
N PHE A 168 6.30 -4.15 15.11
CA PHE A 168 6.22 -4.08 16.57
C PHE A 168 5.54 -5.31 17.17
N THR A 169 4.41 -5.74 16.60
CA THR A 169 3.71 -6.97 17.01
C THR A 169 4.63 -8.18 16.92
N SER A 170 5.36 -8.31 15.81
CA SER A 170 6.29 -9.42 15.62
C SER A 170 7.49 -9.35 16.58
N ALA A 171 8.07 -8.15 16.78
CA ALA A 171 9.22 -7.97 17.69
C ALA A 171 8.89 -8.27 19.16
N THR A 172 7.62 -8.09 19.56
CA THR A 172 7.17 -8.29 20.94
C THR A 172 6.50 -9.65 21.17
N LEU A 173 5.66 -10.11 20.25
CA LEU A 173 4.82 -11.28 20.45
C LEU A 173 5.38 -12.56 19.84
N LEU A 174 6.32 -12.48 18.88
CA LEU A 174 6.81 -13.68 18.17
C LEU A 174 7.53 -14.65 19.10
N HIS A 175 8.28 -14.14 20.09
CA HIS A 175 8.94 -14.98 21.10
C HIS A 175 7.93 -15.62 22.06
N ALA A 176 6.89 -14.88 22.47
CA ALA A 176 5.94 -15.34 23.49
C ALA A 176 4.83 -16.24 22.92
N LEU A 177 4.32 -15.95 21.74
CA LEU A 177 3.16 -16.62 21.13
C LEU A 177 3.53 -17.50 19.94
N GLY A 178 4.79 -17.44 19.50
CA GLY A 178 5.23 -18.09 18.27
C GLY A 178 4.58 -17.48 17.03
N TRP A 179 4.94 -17.97 15.86
CA TRP A 179 4.40 -17.48 14.60
C TRP A 179 2.88 -17.71 14.44
N ARG A 180 2.35 -18.78 15.07
CA ARG A 180 0.90 -19.08 15.06
C ARG A 180 0.11 -17.99 15.77
N GLY A 181 0.53 -17.63 16.98
CA GLY A 181 -0.13 -16.57 17.74
C GLY A 181 -0.04 -15.21 17.06
N VAL A 182 1.10 -14.91 16.44
CA VAL A 182 1.28 -13.68 15.65
C VAL A 182 0.35 -13.68 14.44
N ALA A 183 0.25 -14.78 13.69
CA ALA A 183 -0.67 -14.88 12.55
C ALA A 183 -2.14 -14.74 12.97
N MET A 184 -2.54 -15.32 14.14
CA MET A 184 -3.91 -15.19 14.66
C MET A 184 -4.32 -13.75 14.97
N THR A 185 -3.37 -12.83 15.14
CA THR A 185 -3.71 -11.39 15.29
C THR A 185 -4.44 -10.84 14.05
N GLY A 186 -4.31 -11.48 12.89
CA GLY A 186 -5.09 -11.18 11.69
C GLY A 186 -6.61 -11.21 11.91
N PHE A 187 -7.12 -12.00 12.86
CA PHE A 187 -8.54 -12.00 13.22
C PHE A 187 -9.05 -10.64 13.70
N PHE A 188 -8.21 -9.73 14.17
CA PHE A 188 -8.62 -8.37 14.54
C PHE A 188 -9.26 -7.60 13.37
N ALA A 189 -8.94 -7.94 12.13
CA ALA A 189 -9.56 -7.33 10.97
C ALA A 189 -11.09 -7.62 10.92
N ILE A 190 -11.56 -8.73 11.48
CA ILE A 190 -13.00 -9.03 11.61
C ILE A 190 -13.70 -7.94 12.44
N ILE A 191 -13.09 -7.54 13.56
CA ILE A 191 -13.65 -6.50 14.42
C ILE A 191 -13.78 -5.19 13.64
N VAL A 192 -12.74 -4.81 12.89
CA VAL A 192 -12.77 -3.58 12.08
C VAL A 192 -13.81 -3.68 10.96
N GLY A 193 -13.95 -4.83 10.30
CA GLY A 193 -15.01 -5.08 9.32
C GLY A 193 -16.42 -4.90 9.91
N LEU A 194 -16.65 -5.40 11.12
CA LEU A 194 -17.91 -5.21 11.84
C LEU A 194 -18.13 -3.75 12.26
N LEU A 195 -17.08 -3.02 12.63
CA LEU A 195 -17.15 -1.58 12.89
C LEU A 195 -17.51 -0.78 11.62
N VAL A 196 -16.94 -1.14 10.46
CA VAL A 196 -17.33 -0.55 9.17
C VAL A 196 -18.81 -0.79 8.92
N TRP A 197 -19.28 -2.02 9.12
CA TRP A 197 -20.70 -2.37 8.95
C TRP A 197 -21.62 -1.56 9.86
N ALA A 198 -21.28 -1.38 11.12
CA ALA A 198 -22.13 -0.72 12.11
C ALA A 198 -22.13 0.82 11.99
N PHE A 199 -20.96 1.43 11.78
CA PHE A 199 -20.77 2.87 11.97
C PHE A 199 -20.55 3.66 10.69
N VAL A 200 -19.93 3.07 9.65
CA VAL A 200 -19.65 3.80 8.40
C VAL A 200 -20.91 3.80 7.52
N PRO A 201 -21.42 4.97 7.11
CA PRO A 201 -22.57 5.02 6.19
C PRO A 201 -22.13 4.68 4.76
N GLU A 202 -23.08 4.20 3.93
CA GLU A 202 -22.85 3.97 2.50
C GLU A 202 -22.61 5.30 1.76
N SER A 203 -21.84 5.26 0.68
CA SER A 203 -21.56 6.42 -0.16
C SER A 203 -22.84 7.03 -0.72
N ALA A 204 -23.09 8.31 -0.38
CA ALA A 204 -24.23 9.04 -0.91
C ALA A 204 -24.15 9.22 -2.44
N ARG A 205 -22.96 9.35 -3.00
CA ARG A 205 -22.74 9.42 -4.47
C ARG A 205 -23.13 8.12 -5.15
N TRP A 206 -22.75 6.98 -4.58
CA TRP A 206 -23.13 5.68 -5.13
C TRP A 206 -24.65 5.46 -5.05
N LEU A 207 -25.27 5.77 -3.90
CA LEU A 207 -26.72 5.65 -3.72
C LEU A 207 -27.51 6.52 -4.71
N THR A 208 -27.06 7.76 -4.94
CA THR A 208 -27.66 8.66 -5.95
C THR A 208 -27.50 8.13 -7.36
N ALA A 209 -26.32 7.63 -7.72
CA ALA A 209 -26.07 7.03 -9.03
C ALA A 209 -26.94 5.79 -9.29
N LYS A 210 -27.30 5.05 -8.23
CA LYS A 210 -28.23 3.90 -8.29
C LYS A 210 -29.71 4.29 -8.29
N GLY A 211 -30.04 5.55 -8.04
CA GLY A 211 -31.41 6.03 -7.90
C GLY A 211 -32.05 5.67 -6.55
N ARG A 212 -31.23 5.28 -5.53
CA ARG A 212 -31.64 5.00 -4.17
C ARG A 212 -31.68 6.30 -3.35
N PHE A 213 -32.49 7.27 -3.79
CA PHE A 213 -32.46 8.66 -3.32
C PHE A 213 -32.83 8.81 -1.84
N ALA A 214 -33.80 8.04 -1.37
CA ALA A 214 -34.20 8.07 0.05
C ALA A 214 -33.05 7.61 0.97
N GLU A 215 -32.29 6.60 0.55
CA GLU A 215 -31.16 6.09 1.30
C GLU A 215 -29.94 7.03 1.21
N ALA A 216 -29.72 7.68 0.05
CA ALA A 216 -28.70 8.71 -0.11
C ALA A 216 -28.94 9.87 0.87
N ARG A 217 -30.19 10.34 0.94
CA ARG A 217 -30.64 11.35 1.90
C ARG A 217 -30.39 10.91 3.35
N ALA A 218 -30.77 9.69 3.69
CA ALA A 218 -30.59 9.13 5.05
C ALA A 218 -29.10 8.99 5.41
N SER A 219 -28.24 8.60 4.44
CA SER A 219 -26.79 8.51 4.61
C SER A 219 -26.17 9.86 4.96
N VAL A 220 -26.51 10.92 4.21
CA VAL A 220 -26.05 12.29 4.46
C VAL A 220 -26.55 12.80 5.80
N ALA A 221 -27.86 12.66 6.08
CA ALA A 221 -28.47 13.07 7.34
C ALA A 221 -27.80 12.41 8.55
N ARG A 222 -27.54 11.09 8.46
CA ARG A 222 -26.82 10.32 9.51
C ARG A 222 -25.41 10.85 9.72
N GLN A 223 -24.66 11.07 8.64
CA GLN A 223 -23.25 11.51 8.70
C GLN A 223 -23.13 12.92 9.28
N LEU A 224 -23.97 13.84 8.82
CA LEU A 224 -23.94 15.24 9.25
C LEU A 224 -24.66 15.50 10.58
N GLY A 225 -25.46 14.55 11.05
CA GLY A 225 -26.26 14.72 12.25
C GLY A 225 -27.46 15.64 12.07
N LEU A 226 -27.95 15.77 10.84
CA LEU A 226 -29.07 16.63 10.46
C LEU A 226 -30.41 15.87 10.56
N PRO A 227 -31.53 16.56 10.86
CA PRO A 227 -32.84 15.97 10.73
C PRO A 227 -33.12 15.64 9.25
N LEU A 228 -33.80 14.51 9.00
CA LEU A 228 -34.05 14.05 7.64
C LEU A 228 -34.81 15.10 6.79
N SER A 229 -35.69 15.87 7.42
CA SER A 229 -36.49 16.91 6.78
C SER A 229 -35.64 18.05 6.19
N SER A 230 -34.49 18.36 6.76
CA SER A 230 -33.61 19.45 6.30
C SER A 230 -32.66 19.05 5.17
N VAL A 231 -32.59 17.76 4.81
CA VAL A 231 -31.71 17.27 3.76
C VAL A 231 -32.52 17.14 2.45
N PRO A 232 -32.07 17.71 1.31
CA PRO A 232 -32.78 17.62 0.05
C PRO A 232 -32.90 16.16 -0.44
N LEU A 233 -34.03 15.85 -1.09
CA LEU A 233 -34.24 14.54 -1.72
C LEU A 233 -33.91 14.64 -3.21
N PRO A 234 -32.87 13.95 -3.72
CA PRO A 234 -32.57 13.91 -5.14
C PRO A 234 -33.73 13.32 -5.96
N THR A 235 -33.90 13.79 -7.18
CA THR A 235 -34.94 13.32 -8.09
C THR A 235 -34.40 12.67 -9.36
N ARG A 236 -33.13 12.93 -9.69
CA ARG A 236 -32.45 12.40 -10.88
C ARG A 236 -31.10 11.78 -10.57
N ARG A 237 -30.65 10.87 -11.43
CA ARG A 237 -29.30 10.30 -11.37
C ARG A 237 -28.29 11.29 -11.94
N PRO A 238 -27.10 11.43 -11.33
CA PRO A 238 -26.02 12.22 -11.90
C PRO A 238 -25.58 11.65 -13.25
N SER A 239 -25.08 12.52 -14.13
CA SER A 239 -24.53 12.14 -15.42
C SER A 239 -23.36 11.15 -15.23
N ALA A 240 -23.32 10.09 -16.03
CA ALA A 240 -22.25 9.10 -15.96
C ALA A 240 -20.91 9.72 -16.38
N THR A 241 -19.88 9.55 -15.55
CA THR A 241 -18.52 9.95 -15.92
C THR A 241 -17.98 8.99 -16.98
N PRO A 242 -17.33 9.47 -18.06
CA PRO A 242 -16.75 8.61 -19.09
C PRO A 242 -15.76 7.62 -18.50
N ARG A 243 -15.80 6.36 -18.98
CA ARG A 243 -14.82 5.31 -18.58
C ARG A 243 -13.41 5.73 -19.01
N ALA A 244 -12.46 5.60 -18.11
CA ALA A 244 -11.06 5.89 -18.38
C ALA A 244 -10.46 4.90 -19.38
N ASN A 245 -9.73 5.42 -20.39
CA ASN A 245 -8.92 4.61 -21.31
C ASN A 245 -7.43 4.84 -21.01
N LEU A 246 -6.72 3.79 -20.57
CA LEU A 246 -5.28 3.86 -20.27
C LEU A 246 -4.43 4.14 -21.52
N GLY A 247 -4.91 3.72 -22.71
CA GLY A 247 -4.23 3.99 -23.99
C GLY A 247 -4.07 5.49 -24.28
N GLU A 248 -4.97 6.33 -23.75
CA GLU A 248 -4.87 7.78 -23.90
C GLU A 248 -3.62 8.37 -23.22
N LEU A 249 -3.18 7.80 -22.09
CA LEU A 249 -1.93 8.24 -21.41
C LEU A 249 -0.70 8.00 -22.28
N PHE A 250 -0.67 6.88 -22.99
CA PHE A 250 0.43 6.58 -23.92
C PHE A 250 0.40 7.50 -25.15
N SER A 251 -0.78 7.74 -25.73
CA SER A 251 -0.91 8.61 -26.91
C SER A 251 -0.59 10.08 -26.62
N VAL A 252 -0.93 10.56 -25.40
CA VAL A 252 -0.63 11.95 -24.99
C VAL A 252 0.86 12.15 -24.75
N ASN A 253 1.52 11.25 -24.02
CA ASN A 253 2.96 11.37 -23.75
C ASN A 253 3.60 10.01 -23.45
N PRO A 254 4.16 9.31 -24.45
CA PRO A 254 4.82 8.01 -24.28
C PRO A 254 5.98 8.04 -23.27
N ARG A 255 6.73 9.16 -23.22
CA ARG A 255 7.85 9.33 -22.30
C ARG A 255 7.39 9.29 -20.84
N LEU A 256 6.33 10.01 -20.49
CA LEU A 256 5.77 10.02 -19.13
C LEU A 256 5.11 8.68 -18.79
N PHE A 257 4.52 8.00 -19.78
CA PHE A 257 3.95 6.67 -19.61
C PHE A 257 5.01 5.66 -19.13
N TRP A 258 6.12 5.55 -19.86
CA TRP A 258 7.23 4.67 -19.49
C TRP A 258 7.90 5.09 -18.19
N GLN A 259 8.06 6.40 -17.98
CA GLN A 259 8.56 6.89 -16.71
C GLN A 259 7.70 6.43 -15.53
N THR A 260 6.38 6.58 -15.63
CA THR A 260 5.45 6.17 -14.56
C THR A 260 5.59 4.68 -14.26
N LEU A 261 5.65 3.83 -15.29
CA LEU A 261 5.85 2.39 -15.10
C LEU A 261 7.17 2.08 -14.38
N LEU A 262 8.26 2.73 -14.80
CA LEU A 262 9.60 2.49 -14.24
C LEU A 262 9.72 2.97 -12.80
N ILE A 263 9.25 4.19 -12.47
CA ILE A 263 9.39 4.72 -11.11
C ILE A 263 8.50 3.98 -10.12
N TRP A 264 7.27 3.61 -10.50
CA TRP A 264 6.38 2.86 -9.61
C TRP A 264 6.78 1.38 -9.52
N GLY A 265 7.01 0.71 -10.64
CA GLY A 265 7.37 -0.71 -10.68
C GLY A 265 8.73 -0.97 -10.06
N GLY A 266 9.75 -0.16 -10.38
CA GLY A 266 11.10 -0.28 -9.83
C GLY A 266 11.14 0.00 -8.33
N SER A 267 10.54 1.11 -7.88
CA SER A 267 10.46 1.41 -6.44
C SER A 267 9.72 0.32 -5.67
N ALA A 268 8.59 -0.17 -6.19
CA ALA A 268 7.84 -1.25 -5.57
C ALA A 268 8.65 -2.54 -5.52
N SER A 269 9.34 -2.92 -6.61
CA SER A 269 10.18 -4.13 -6.63
C SER A 269 11.27 -4.08 -5.55
N ALA A 270 11.95 -2.94 -5.40
CA ALA A 270 12.96 -2.78 -4.36
C ALA A 270 12.35 -2.80 -2.96
N VAL A 271 11.32 -1.97 -2.69
CA VAL A 271 10.73 -1.82 -1.38
C VAL A 271 10.09 -3.13 -0.91
N TYR A 272 9.25 -3.76 -1.72
CA TYR A 272 8.62 -5.03 -1.33
C TYR A 272 9.61 -6.19 -1.31
N GLY A 273 10.68 -6.14 -2.12
CA GLY A 273 11.77 -7.11 -2.07
C GLY A 273 12.43 -7.14 -0.69
N TYR A 274 12.98 -6.02 -0.22
CA TYR A 274 13.68 -6.02 1.07
C TYR A 274 12.74 -6.08 2.28
N ILE A 275 11.50 -5.56 2.18
CA ILE A 275 10.57 -5.65 3.31
C ILE A 275 10.08 -7.09 3.52
N LEU A 276 9.71 -7.79 2.45
CA LEU A 276 9.12 -9.12 2.57
C LEU A 276 10.16 -10.21 2.89
N TRP A 277 11.37 -10.09 2.35
CA TRP A 277 12.44 -11.03 2.67
C TRP A 277 13.37 -10.57 3.81
N GLY A 278 13.35 -9.28 4.16
CA GLY A 278 14.26 -8.69 5.14
C GLY A 278 14.33 -9.41 6.48
N PRO A 279 13.21 -9.69 7.16
CA PRO A 279 13.23 -10.43 8.41
C PRO A 279 13.87 -11.82 8.28
N THR A 280 13.56 -12.56 7.19
CA THR A 280 14.15 -13.87 6.91
C THR A 280 15.65 -13.76 6.64
N ILE A 281 16.07 -12.76 5.84
CA ILE A 281 17.49 -12.53 5.55
C ILE A 281 18.25 -12.19 6.84
N ILE A 282 17.72 -11.31 7.68
CA ILE A 282 18.35 -10.96 8.96
C ILE A 282 18.45 -12.18 9.88
N ALA A 283 17.37 -12.97 10.01
CA ALA A 283 17.37 -14.16 10.85
C ALA A 283 18.42 -15.19 10.40
N MET A 284 18.49 -15.43 9.09
CA MET A 284 19.38 -16.44 8.51
C MET A 284 20.83 -15.96 8.41
N ALA A 285 21.08 -14.73 7.93
CA ALA A 285 22.43 -14.20 7.74
C ALA A 285 23.14 -13.93 9.07
N LEU A 286 22.42 -13.48 10.08
CA LEU A 286 22.96 -13.23 11.42
C LEU A 286 22.82 -14.41 12.37
N GLN A 287 22.16 -15.49 11.94
CA GLN A 287 21.87 -16.68 12.74
C GLN A 287 21.20 -16.34 14.09
N VAL A 288 20.22 -15.44 14.05
CA VAL A 288 19.46 -15.00 15.21
C VAL A 288 18.02 -15.51 15.16
N GLU A 289 17.37 -15.56 16.33
CA GLU A 289 15.96 -15.92 16.41
C GLU A 289 15.09 -14.94 15.60
N PRO A 290 13.97 -15.39 15.00
CA PRO A 290 13.05 -14.54 14.23
C PRO A 290 12.54 -13.31 15.00
N ALA A 291 12.35 -13.43 16.33
CA ALA A 291 11.96 -12.30 17.18
C ALA A 291 13.06 -11.23 17.27
N VAL A 292 14.33 -11.64 17.32
CA VAL A 292 15.48 -10.72 17.31
C VAL A 292 15.60 -10.05 15.95
N ALA A 293 15.43 -10.81 14.86
CA ALA A 293 15.41 -10.26 13.51
C ALA A 293 14.30 -9.21 13.35
N ALA A 294 13.11 -9.45 13.92
CA ALA A 294 12.01 -8.47 13.93
C ALA A 294 12.37 -7.19 14.70
N ARG A 295 13.10 -7.29 15.81
CA ARG A 295 13.61 -6.12 16.56
C ARG A 295 14.61 -5.29 15.72
N TYR A 296 15.53 -5.93 15.02
CA TYR A 296 16.40 -5.22 14.07
C TYR A 296 15.59 -4.57 12.95
N PHE A 297 14.59 -5.28 12.43
CA PHE A 297 13.75 -4.74 11.36
C PHE A 297 12.88 -3.57 11.81
N LEU A 298 12.61 -3.40 13.10
CA LEU A 298 11.93 -2.22 13.64
C LEU A 298 12.71 -0.93 13.35
N ILE A 299 14.05 -0.99 13.39
CA ILE A 299 14.91 0.14 13.03
C ILE A 299 14.72 0.49 11.55
N VAL A 300 14.67 -0.53 10.68
CA VAL A 300 14.44 -0.36 9.25
C VAL A 300 13.09 0.29 8.98
N SER A 301 12.02 -0.24 9.59
CA SER A 301 10.65 0.28 9.41
C SER A 301 10.51 1.71 9.94
N ALA A 302 11.07 2.02 11.12
CA ALA A 302 11.05 3.36 11.68
C ALA A 302 11.81 4.36 10.79
N SER A 303 12.94 3.94 10.23
CA SER A 303 13.74 4.74 9.29
C SER A 303 12.93 5.05 8.01
N GLY A 304 12.26 4.06 7.43
CA GLY A 304 11.41 4.23 6.25
C GLY A 304 10.26 5.22 6.49
N VAL A 305 9.57 5.11 7.64
CA VAL A 305 8.51 6.06 8.02
C VAL A 305 9.06 7.48 8.20
N THR A 306 10.22 7.63 8.83
CA THR A 306 10.88 8.92 8.98
C THR A 306 11.21 9.53 7.60
N GLY A 307 11.68 8.72 6.66
CA GLY A 307 11.92 9.14 5.27
C GLY A 307 10.66 9.67 4.58
N LYS A 308 9.52 8.98 4.71
CA LYS A 308 8.22 9.43 4.17
C LYS A 308 7.77 10.77 4.76
N ILE A 309 7.93 10.94 6.06
CA ILE A 309 7.58 12.20 6.73
C ILE A 309 8.47 13.34 6.22
N LEU A 310 9.79 13.14 6.20
CA LEU A 310 10.73 14.18 5.78
C LEU A 310 10.60 14.56 4.32
N VAL A 311 10.35 13.61 3.42
CA VAL A 311 10.10 13.90 2.00
C VAL A 311 8.92 14.83 1.80
N SER A 312 7.88 14.72 2.61
CA SER A 312 6.71 15.60 2.54
C SER A 312 7.04 17.08 2.75
N PHE A 313 8.14 17.38 3.47
CA PHE A 313 8.64 18.74 3.67
C PHE A 313 9.76 19.13 2.69
N ILE A 314 10.54 18.16 2.23
CA ILE A 314 11.71 18.38 1.35
C ILE A 314 11.27 18.52 -0.11
N ALA A 315 10.39 17.65 -0.61
CA ALA A 315 10.00 17.63 -2.03
C ALA A 315 9.34 18.93 -2.51
N PRO A 316 8.50 19.63 -1.73
CA PRO A 316 7.97 20.93 -2.12
C PRO A 316 9.00 22.05 -2.20
N ARG A 317 10.20 21.88 -1.62
CA ARG A 317 11.25 22.90 -1.59
C ARG A 317 12.33 22.67 -2.65
N LEU A 318 12.76 21.42 -2.82
CA LEU A 318 13.85 21.04 -3.73
C LEU A 318 13.37 20.62 -5.11
N GLY A 319 12.08 20.40 -5.28
CA GLY A 319 11.49 19.83 -6.50
C GLY A 319 11.35 18.31 -6.42
N ARG A 320 10.24 17.81 -6.98
CA ARG A 320 9.92 16.39 -6.90
C ARG A 320 10.82 15.51 -7.74
N ARG A 321 11.26 16.01 -8.91
CA ARG A 321 12.22 15.32 -9.78
C ARG A 321 13.58 15.20 -9.10
N ALA A 322 14.11 16.30 -8.55
CA ALA A 322 15.40 16.32 -7.87
C ALA A 322 15.42 15.36 -6.67
N VAL A 323 14.37 15.37 -5.86
CA VAL A 323 14.19 14.43 -4.74
C VAL A 323 14.12 12.98 -5.24
N GLY A 324 13.37 12.71 -6.32
CA GLY A 324 13.29 11.37 -6.91
C GLY A 324 14.65 10.83 -7.36
N VAL A 325 15.47 11.68 -7.99
CA VAL A 325 16.86 11.33 -8.39
C VAL A 325 17.72 11.06 -7.18
N ALA A 326 17.79 11.99 -6.22
CA ALA A 326 18.67 11.89 -5.06
C ALA A 326 18.30 10.68 -4.18
N PHE A 327 17.01 10.49 -3.88
CA PHE A 327 16.54 9.40 -3.04
C PHE A 327 16.70 8.03 -3.73
N GLY A 328 16.46 7.96 -5.04
CA GLY A 328 16.70 6.75 -5.82
C GLY A 328 18.18 6.35 -5.85
N LEU A 329 19.10 7.32 -6.06
CA LEU A 329 20.54 7.07 -6.03
C LEU A 329 21.01 6.62 -4.65
N LEU A 330 20.64 7.34 -3.59
CA LEU A 330 21.08 7.01 -2.22
C LEU A 330 20.51 5.67 -1.75
N ALA A 331 19.27 5.37 -2.09
CA ALA A 331 18.67 4.05 -1.81
C ALA A 331 19.41 2.93 -2.56
N GLY A 332 19.68 3.12 -3.86
CA GLY A 332 20.38 2.13 -4.66
C GLY A 332 21.81 1.87 -4.17
N ILE A 333 22.59 2.93 -3.89
CA ILE A 333 23.93 2.82 -3.33
C ILE A 333 23.89 2.10 -1.98
N GLY A 334 22.98 2.50 -1.08
CA GLY A 334 22.86 1.90 0.24
C GLY A 334 22.49 0.42 0.19
N LEU A 335 21.55 0.01 -0.71
CA LEU A 335 21.21 -1.41 -0.90
C LEU A 335 22.40 -2.21 -1.46
N GLY A 336 23.14 -1.67 -2.43
CA GLY A 336 24.35 -2.32 -2.94
C GLY A 336 25.41 -2.53 -1.87
N LEU A 337 25.66 -1.50 -1.05
CA LEU A 337 26.58 -1.58 0.09
C LEU A 337 26.07 -2.57 1.16
N ALA A 338 24.75 -2.61 1.42
CA ALA A 338 24.16 -3.57 2.36
C ALA A 338 24.42 -5.01 1.91
N GLY A 339 24.25 -5.32 0.63
CA GLY A 339 24.58 -6.64 0.08
C GLY A 339 26.07 -6.97 0.23
N TYR A 340 26.96 -6.03 -0.04
CA TYR A 340 28.41 -6.22 0.04
C TYR A 340 28.91 -6.43 1.48
N PHE A 341 28.39 -5.65 2.43
CA PHE A 341 28.77 -5.73 3.86
C PHE A 341 27.83 -6.60 4.71
N SER A 342 27.14 -7.57 4.10
CA SER A 342 26.12 -8.37 4.78
C SER A 342 26.60 -9.14 6.00
N GLY A 343 27.87 -9.54 6.03
CA GLY A 343 28.49 -10.25 7.17
C GLY A 343 29.33 -9.37 8.11
N ALA A 344 29.42 -8.05 7.86
CA ALA A 344 30.31 -7.18 8.63
C ALA A 344 29.62 -6.62 9.89
N LEU A 345 30.43 -6.45 10.97
CA LEU A 345 29.99 -5.90 12.24
C LEU A 345 30.77 -4.61 12.58
N ILE A 346 30.13 -3.62 13.18
CA ILE A 346 30.76 -2.45 13.81
C ILE A 346 30.37 -2.42 15.28
N GLY A 347 31.34 -2.54 16.19
CA GLY A 347 31.07 -2.56 17.61
C GLY A 347 30.11 -3.67 18.06
N GLY A 348 30.10 -4.81 17.36
CA GLY A 348 29.17 -5.92 17.61
C GLY A 348 27.77 -5.74 16.98
N PHE A 349 27.49 -4.61 16.31
CA PHE A 349 26.21 -4.37 15.63
C PHE A 349 26.33 -4.65 14.12
N PRO A 350 25.34 -5.31 13.49
CA PRO A 350 25.38 -5.65 12.07
C PRO A 350 25.31 -4.40 11.18
N ILE A 351 26.34 -4.16 10.35
CA ILE A 351 26.38 -3.07 9.37
C ILE A 351 25.23 -3.21 8.37
N PHE A 352 24.90 -4.42 8.01
CA PHE A 352 23.78 -4.74 7.13
C PHE A 352 22.49 -4.05 7.56
N VAL A 353 22.12 -4.13 8.84
CA VAL A 353 20.89 -3.51 9.37
C VAL A 353 20.94 -1.98 9.24
N VAL A 354 22.09 -1.37 9.52
CA VAL A 354 22.27 0.08 9.39
C VAL A 354 22.12 0.54 7.95
N LEU A 355 22.74 -0.17 7.01
CA LEU A 355 22.69 0.17 5.58
C LEU A 355 21.29 -0.06 5.00
N VAL A 356 20.61 -1.15 5.39
CA VAL A 356 19.21 -1.39 4.99
C VAL A 356 18.30 -0.32 5.58
N ALA A 357 18.49 0.10 6.83
CA ALA A 357 17.72 1.18 7.44
C ALA A 357 17.93 2.53 6.74
N ALA A 358 19.19 2.87 6.41
CA ALA A 358 19.49 4.07 5.63
C ALA A 358 18.86 4.00 4.22
N SER A 359 18.93 2.83 3.59
CA SER A 359 18.30 2.62 2.26
C SER A 359 16.77 2.71 2.34
N ALA A 360 16.15 2.18 3.39
CA ALA A 360 14.71 2.26 3.62
C ALA A 360 14.24 3.71 3.79
N PHE A 361 15.02 4.55 4.48
CA PHE A 361 14.75 5.98 4.58
C PHE A 361 14.58 6.63 3.20
N PHE A 362 15.52 6.38 2.31
CA PHE A 362 15.49 6.96 0.96
C PHE A 362 14.47 6.26 0.05
N ALA A 363 14.40 4.93 0.05
CA ALA A 363 13.51 4.17 -0.82
C ALA A 363 12.04 4.46 -0.51
N GLU A 364 11.63 4.37 0.77
CA GLU A 364 10.25 4.62 1.17
C GLU A 364 9.90 6.11 1.15
N GLY A 365 10.86 6.99 1.46
CA GLY A 365 10.69 8.42 1.26
C GLY A 365 10.44 8.76 -0.20
N GLY A 366 11.28 8.25 -1.11
CA GLY A 366 11.10 8.40 -2.56
C GLY A 366 9.77 7.83 -3.05
N PHE A 367 9.34 6.69 -2.49
CA PHE A 367 8.07 6.07 -2.83
C PHE A 367 6.86 6.97 -2.52
N SER A 368 6.89 7.70 -1.39
CA SER A 368 5.80 8.62 -1.05
C SER A 368 5.69 9.83 -1.98
N ASN A 369 6.76 10.16 -2.73
CA ASN A 369 6.78 11.21 -3.73
C ASN A 369 6.11 10.81 -5.06
N LEU A 370 5.91 9.50 -5.32
CA LEU A 370 5.46 9.01 -6.64
C LEU A 370 4.05 9.46 -7.00
N ALA A 371 3.09 9.32 -6.08
CA ALA A 371 1.69 9.61 -6.35
C ALA A 371 1.45 11.09 -6.70
N PRO A 372 1.87 12.07 -5.86
CA PRO A 372 1.70 13.47 -6.21
C PRO A 372 2.48 13.86 -7.47
N TYR A 373 3.71 13.36 -7.66
CA TYR A 373 4.51 13.65 -8.84
C TYR A 373 3.84 13.17 -10.13
N THR A 374 3.30 11.93 -10.12
CA THR A 374 2.59 11.38 -11.28
C THR A 374 1.37 12.23 -11.66
N VAL A 375 0.56 12.63 -10.67
CA VAL A 375 -0.62 13.47 -10.93
C VAL A 375 -0.23 14.85 -11.47
N GLU A 376 0.80 15.46 -10.91
CA GLU A 376 1.29 16.77 -11.33
C GLU A 376 1.80 16.78 -12.78
N GLN A 377 2.46 15.70 -13.21
CA GLN A 377 2.99 15.57 -14.57
C GLN A 377 1.89 15.48 -15.64
N TYR A 378 0.81 14.75 -15.36
CA TYR A 378 -0.27 14.55 -16.32
C TYR A 378 -1.39 15.60 -16.23
N GLY A 379 -1.35 16.46 -15.21
CA GLY A 379 -2.39 17.45 -14.97
C GLY A 379 -3.70 16.89 -14.44
N VAL A 380 -4.65 17.78 -14.14
CA VAL A 380 -5.90 17.42 -13.45
C VAL A 380 -6.79 16.48 -14.27
N SER A 381 -6.84 16.66 -15.59
CA SER A 381 -7.71 15.88 -16.48
C SER A 381 -7.34 14.40 -16.57
N LEU A 382 -6.04 14.06 -16.49
CA LEU A 382 -5.51 12.72 -16.59
C LEU A 382 -4.99 12.15 -15.25
N GLY A 383 -5.03 12.94 -14.17
CA GLY A 383 -4.44 12.59 -12.88
C GLY A 383 -4.98 11.28 -12.28
N SER A 384 -6.29 11.02 -12.38
CA SER A 384 -6.91 9.77 -11.92
C SER A 384 -6.42 8.55 -12.72
N ARG A 385 -6.27 8.70 -14.05
CA ARG A 385 -5.80 7.63 -14.94
C ARG A 385 -4.31 7.35 -14.72
N SER A 386 -3.49 8.39 -14.58
CA SER A 386 -2.06 8.27 -14.32
C SER A 386 -1.77 7.60 -12.97
N SER A 387 -2.57 7.91 -11.93
CA SER A 387 -2.53 7.21 -10.65
C SER A 387 -2.87 5.73 -10.81
N GLY A 388 -3.87 5.40 -11.63
CA GLY A 388 -4.23 4.00 -11.95
C GLY A 388 -3.10 3.24 -12.63
N LEU A 389 -2.40 3.87 -13.58
CA LEU A 389 -1.21 3.30 -14.23
C LEU A 389 -0.10 3.04 -13.21
N GLY A 390 0.17 4.01 -12.32
CA GLY A 390 1.14 3.85 -11.24
C GLY A 390 0.81 2.70 -10.31
N GLN A 391 -0.46 2.57 -9.89
CA GLN A 391 -0.90 1.47 -9.03
C GLN A 391 -0.81 0.10 -9.72
N ALA A 392 -1.07 0.02 -11.02
CA ALA A 392 -0.87 -1.21 -11.79
C ALA A 392 0.62 -1.62 -11.81
N ALA A 393 1.53 -0.67 -12.05
CA ALA A 393 2.98 -0.90 -12.00
C ALA A 393 3.44 -1.28 -10.59
N ASN A 394 2.89 -0.65 -9.54
CA ASN A 394 3.13 -1.03 -8.14
C ASN A 394 2.73 -2.49 -7.88
N GLY A 395 1.57 -2.92 -8.40
CA GLY A 395 1.12 -4.31 -8.29
C GLY A 395 2.11 -5.30 -8.91
N VAL A 396 2.64 -4.98 -10.09
CA VAL A 396 3.70 -5.78 -10.73
C VAL A 396 4.97 -5.82 -9.88
N GLY A 397 5.39 -4.68 -9.33
CA GLY A 397 6.58 -4.60 -8.45
C GLY A 397 6.45 -5.43 -7.18
N LYS A 398 5.27 -5.51 -6.58
CA LYS A 398 4.98 -6.37 -5.41
C LYS A 398 5.26 -7.87 -5.68
N ILE A 399 5.16 -8.28 -6.93
CA ILE A 399 5.43 -9.66 -7.36
C ILE A 399 6.90 -9.80 -7.74
N LEU A 400 7.42 -8.88 -8.57
CA LEU A 400 8.77 -8.98 -9.13
C LEU A 400 9.85 -8.91 -8.04
N GLY A 401 9.69 -8.07 -7.02
CA GLY A 401 10.67 -7.95 -5.94
C GLY A 401 10.93 -9.28 -5.23
N PRO A 402 9.94 -9.86 -4.54
CA PRO A 402 10.11 -11.15 -3.86
C PRO A 402 10.48 -12.31 -4.78
N LEU A 403 9.92 -12.34 -5.99
CA LEU A 403 10.21 -13.38 -6.98
C LEU A 403 11.69 -13.35 -7.44
N ALA A 404 12.20 -12.16 -7.76
CA ALA A 404 13.57 -12.00 -8.19
C ALA A 404 14.57 -12.44 -7.11
N LEU A 405 14.32 -12.11 -5.86
CA LEU A 405 15.16 -12.57 -4.75
C LEU A 405 15.17 -14.09 -4.64
N ALA A 406 14.02 -14.72 -4.79
CA ALA A 406 13.92 -16.18 -4.74
C ALA A 406 14.64 -16.86 -5.92
N LEU A 407 14.55 -16.31 -7.12
CA LEU A 407 15.26 -16.82 -8.30
C LEU A 407 16.77 -16.69 -8.15
N LEU A 408 17.25 -15.56 -7.61
CA LEU A 408 18.67 -15.31 -7.37
C LEU A 408 19.23 -16.18 -6.23
N ALA A 409 18.40 -16.55 -5.25
CA ALA A 409 18.77 -17.50 -4.19
C ALA A 409 18.74 -18.96 -4.66
N GLY A 410 18.20 -19.22 -5.86
CA GLY A 410 17.90 -20.56 -6.35
C GLY A 410 16.57 -21.06 -5.82
N SER A 411 15.55 -21.08 -6.68
CA SER A 411 14.16 -21.39 -6.29
C SER A 411 13.99 -22.72 -5.56
N ASP A 412 14.82 -23.70 -5.88
CA ASP A 412 14.80 -25.05 -5.31
C ASP A 412 15.63 -25.19 -4.03
N ASN A 413 16.45 -24.19 -3.71
CA ASN A 413 17.24 -24.18 -2.48
C ASN A 413 16.34 -24.01 -1.25
N ILE A 414 16.60 -24.82 -0.22
CA ILE A 414 15.94 -24.69 1.09
C ILE A 414 16.42 -23.40 1.77
N ILE A 415 15.50 -22.66 2.40
CA ILE A 415 15.81 -21.47 3.19
C ILE A 415 16.68 -21.88 4.37
N SER A 416 17.96 -21.52 4.31
CA SER A 416 18.98 -21.88 5.29
C SER A 416 20.04 -20.79 5.41
N PRO A 417 20.81 -20.72 6.49
CA PRO A 417 21.85 -19.70 6.67
C PRO A 417 22.85 -19.66 5.51
N LYS A 418 23.31 -20.82 5.02
CA LYS A 418 24.27 -20.91 3.92
C LYS A 418 23.68 -20.38 2.62
N ALA A 419 22.51 -20.90 2.21
CA ALA A 419 21.87 -20.47 0.97
C ALA A 419 21.50 -18.97 1.00
N THR A 420 21.11 -18.45 2.19
CA THR A 420 20.86 -17.01 2.36
C THR A 420 22.14 -16.20 2.22
N ALA A 421 23.25 -16.61 2.86
CA ALA A 421 24.52 -15.87 2.76
C ALA A 421 25.01 -15.76 1.32
N ASP A 422 24.88 -16.83 0.54
CA ASP A 422 25.26 -16.85 -0.88
C ASP A 422 24.32 -15.97 -1.74
N ALA A 423 23.04 -15.83 -1.35
CA ALA A 423 22.02 -15.12 -2.09
C ALA A 423 21.95 -13.61 -1.78
N VAL A 424 22.37 -13.17 -0.59
CA VAL A 424 22.18 -11.77 -0.14
C VAL A 424 22.83 -10.79 -1.10
N PHE A 425 24.07 -11.00 -1.51
CA PHE A 425 24.76 -10.06 -2.38
C PHE A 425 24.07 -9.92 -3.74
N PRO A 426 23.83 -10.98 -4.54
CA PRO A 426 23.16 -10.82 -5.83
C PRO A 426 21.73 -10.28 -5.70
N ALA A 427 21.00 -10.65 -4.65
CA ALA A 427 19.66 -10.14 -4.38
C ALA A 427 19.67 -8.61 -4.11
N PHE A 428 20.60 -8.14 -3.29
CA PHE A 428 20.71 -6.72 -2.99
C PHE A 428 21.27 -5.90 -4.16
N VAL A 429 22.12 -6.48 -5.01
CA VAL A 429 22.51 -5.89 -6.28
C VAL A 429 21.31 -5.69 -7.20
N PHE A 430 20.42 -6.67 -7.31
CA PHE A 430 19.17 -6.52 -8.07
C PHE A 430 18.32 -5.35 -7.52
N LEU A 431 18.12 -5.27 -6.21
CA LEU A 431 17.37 -4.18 -5.59
C LEU A 431 18.05 -2.81 -5.82
N ALA A 432 19.39 -2.77 -5.73
CA ALA A 432 20.17 -1.58 -6.01
C ALA A 432 20.00 -1.12 -7.47
N VAL A 433 20.10 -2.03 -8.43
CA VAL A 433 19.92 -1.74 -9.87
C VAL A 433 18.51 -1.21 -10.14
N THR A 434 17.48 -1.79 -9.53
CA THR A 434 16.11 -1.28 -9.69
C THR A 434 15.95 0.15 -9.16
N MET A 435 16.56 0.50 -8.01
CA MET A 435 16.52 1.85 -7.46
C MET A 435 17.36 2.83 -8.28
N LEU A 436 18.50 2.41 -8.83
CA LEU A 436 19.29 3.22 -9.76
C LEU A 436 18.51 3.47 -11.06
N ALA A 437 17.81 2.48 -11.60
CA ALA A 437 16.93 2.64 -12.75
C ALA A 437 15.79 3.65 -12.47
N VAL A 438 15.22 3.63 -11.25
CA VAL A 438 14.25 4.64 -10.80
C VAL A 438 14.87 6.05 -10.82
N ALA A 439 16.09 6.21 -10.28
CA ALA A 439 16.78 7.49 -10.30
C ALA A 439 17.05 8.00 -11.72
N LEU A 440 17.48 7.10 -12.63
CA LEU A 440 17.69 7.42 -14.04
C LEU A 440 16.38 7.78 -14.75
N ALA A 441 15.26 7.08 -14.42
CA ALA A 441 13.95 7.42 -14.95
C ALA A 441 13.51 8.82 -14.51
N PHE A 442 13.75 9.21 -13.27
CA PHE A 442 13.52 10.59 -12.82
C PHE A 442 14.44 11.58 -13.55
N ALA A 443 15.73 11.25 -13.71
CA ALA A 443 16.71 12.14 -14.31
C ALA A 443 16.47 12.39 -15.80
N PHE A 444 16.19 11.35 -16.58
CA PHE A 444 16.14 11.42 -18.03
C PHE A 444 14.72 11.48 -18.60
N LEU A 445 13.76 10.86 -17.97
CA LEU A 445 12.37 10.84 -18.44
C LEU A 445 11.48 11.83 -17.69
N GLY A 446 11.86 12.24 -16.48
CA GLY A 446 11.08 13.10 -15.63
C GLY A 446 11.06 14.57 -16.06
N VAL A 447 9.97 15.24 -15.74
CA VAL A 447 9.79 16.68 -15.88
C VAL A 447 9.73 17.30 -14.49
N GLU A 448 10.40 18.45 -14.27
CA GLU A 448 10.28 19.16 -13.00
C GLU A 448 8.92 19.84 -12.91
N THR A 449 8.20 19.54 -11.83
CA THR A 449 6.86 20.10 -11.57
C THR A 449 6.87 21.25 -10.55
N HIS A 450 8.01 21.45 -9.87
CA HIS A 450 8.14 22.49 -8.85
C HIS A 450 7.90 23.90 -9.41
N GLY A 451 7.04 24.66 -8.75
CA GLY A 451 6.74 26.05 -9.12
C GLY A 451 5.90 26.21 -10.39
N LYS A 452 5.47 25.11 -11.04
CA LYS A 452 4.60 25.15 -12.21
C LYS A 452 3.12 25.06 -11.79
N GLN A 453 2.27 25.86 -12.43
CA GLN A 453 0.81 25.67 -12.29
C GLN A 453 0.43 24.34 -12.96
N ILE A 454 -0.38 23.54 -12.27
CA ILE A 454 -0.90 22.30 -12.84
C ILE A 454 -1.82 22.69 -14.00
N ALA A 455 -1.48 22.27 -15.21
CA ALA A 455 -2.28 22.58 -16.40
C ALA A 455 -3.68 21.97 -16.27
N LEU A 456 -4.71 22.78 -16.52
CA LEU A 456 -6.12 22.33 -16.52
C LEU A 456 -6.44 21.45 -17.74
N SER A 457 -5.72 21.65 -18.84
CA SER A 457 -5.75 20.77 -20.02
C SER A 457 -4.37 20.75 -20.69
N HIS A 458 -3.93 19.60 -21.21
CA HIS A 458 -2.88 19.57 -22.22
C HIS A 458 -3.48 20.08 -23.52
N ALA A 459 -3.48 21.41 -23.72
CA ALA A 459 -3.45 21.96 -25.07
C ALA A 459 -2.05 21.65 -25.60
N ALA A 460 -1.99 20.93 -26.73
CA ALA A 460 -0.77 20.55 -27.39
C ALA A 460 0.15 21.79 -27.60
N GLU A 461 1.37 21.74 -27.06
CA GLU A 461 2.53 22.41 -27.61
C GLU A 461 3.55 21.35 -28.02
#